data_11f175e60f337e7b0441cdf1c4c25ec7
#
_entry.id   11f175e60f337e7b0441cdf1c4c25ec7
#
_cell.length_a   1.000
_cell.length_b   1.000
_cell.length_c   1.000
_cell.angle_alpha   90.00
_cell.angle_beta   90.00
_cell.angle_gamma   90.00
#
_symmetry.space_group_name_H-M   'P 1'
#
loop_
_entity.id
_entity.type
_entity.pdbx_description
1 polymer ?
#
loop_
_entity_poly.entity_id
_entity_poly.type
_entity_poly.pdbx_seq_one_letter_code
_entity_poly.pdbx_strand_id
1 'polypeptide(L)'
;MATTNDHDTNVEKKILVQANGPYRVQGDIPLVRKTQVVSEHGEPLTWKKEGTIKTSGTYDLCRCGQSSEMPFCDMAHLDVDFDGTETADTRPTAERQVTFAGGAHIVVRRDYSVCMESGFCGNRVTDIEKMVPETADAQVRAQVMAMVERCPSGSYTYSLEEGGADIEPDLPQQIAVTTEITSDGPIAGSLWVTGNIPIERADGQPFETRNRVTLCSCGLSKIKPLCDGTHRVAAQAKH
;
A
#
# COMPACT_ATOMS: atom_id res chain seq x y z
N MET A 1 -22.49 32.68 30.92
CA MET A 1 -21.16 32.46 30.29
C MET A 1 -20.91 30.96 30.34
N ALA A 2 -21.17 30.29 29.27
CA ALA A 2 -20.93 28.86 29.14
C ALA A 2 -19.55 28.69 28.50
N THR A 3 -18.61 28.18 29.27
CA THR A 3 -17.29 27.80 28.79
C THR A 3 -17.42 26.49 28.01
N THR A 4 -17.34 26.58 26.70
CA THR A 4 -17.14 25.41 25.82
C THR A 4 -15.74 24.87 26.08
N ASN A 5 -15.66 23.75 26.80
CA ASN A 5 -14.44 22.96 26.84
C ASN A 5 -14.28 22.28 25.49
N ASP A 6 -13.55 22.90 24.57
CA ASP A 6 -12.92 22.25 23.45
C ASP A 6 -11.83 21.32 24.00
N HIS A 7 -12.19 20.08 24.28
CA HIS A 7 -11.23 18.99 24.35
C HIS A 7 -10.87 18.60 22.93
N ASP A 8 -10.07 19.41 22.27
CA ASP A 8 -9.30 19.01 21.09
C ASP A 8 -8.16 18.09 21.57
N THR A 9 -8.52 16.84 21.87
CA THR A 9 -7.52 15.79 22.04
C THR A 9 -7.00 15.50 20.65
N ASN A 10 -5.88 16.12 20.28
CA ASN A 10 -5.13 15.80 19.08
C ASN A 10 -4.67 14.33 19.16
N VAL A 11 -5.56 13.43 18.76
CA VAL A 11 -5.28 11.99 18.73
C VAL A 11 -4.25 11.75 17.66
N GLU A 12 -3.12 11.16 18.01
CA GLU A 12 -2.06 10.82 17.08
C GLU A 12 -2.60 9.97 15.92
N LYS A 13 -2.23 10.35 14.70
CA LYS A 13 -2.60 9.61 13.49
C LYS A 13 -1.82 8.33 13.39
N LYS A 14 -2.49 7.19 13.52
CA LYS A 14 -1.88 5.87 13.38
C LYS A 14 -2.87 4.77 13.05
N ILE A 15 -2.35 3.65 12.62
CA ILE A 15 -3.09 2.41 12.39
C ILE A 15 -2.60 1.35 13.36
N LEU A 16 -3.51 0.77 14.13
CA LEU A 16 -3.22 -0.33 15.04
C LEU A 16 -3.73 -1.64 14.42
N VAL A 17 -2.85 -2.60 14.25
CA VAL A 17 -3.24 -3.95 13.85
C VAL A 17 -3.77 -4.67 15.08
N GLN A 18 -5.02 -5.14 15.06
CA GLN A 18 -5.57 -5.89 16.19
C GLN A 18 -5.31 -7.40 16.01
N ALA A 19 -4.95 -8.07 17.10
CA ALA A 19 -4.73 -9.51 17.07
C ALA A 19 -5.98 -10.25 16.59
N ASN A 20 -5.88 -10.99 15.49
CA ASN A 20 -6.99 -11.69 14.81
C ASN A 20 -8.22 -10.79 14.56
N GLY A 21 -8.01 -9.48 14.44
CA GLY A 21 -9.06 -8.47 14.31
C GLY A 21 -8.80 -7.46 13.19
N PRO A 22 -9.55 -6.35 13.19
CA PRO A 22 -9.45 -5.30 12.18
C PRO A 22 -8.18 -4.46 12.28
N TYR A 23 -8.06 -3.49 11.37
CA TYR A 23 -7.17 -2.34 11.53
C TYR A 23 -7.93 -1.23 12.22
N ARG A 24 -7.51 -0.82 13.42
CA ARG A 24 -8.03 0.36 14.10
C ARG A 24 -7.30 1.59 13.64
N VAL A 25 -7.99 2.50 12.98
CA VAL A 25 -7.47 3.77 12.48
C VAL A 25 -7.81 4.87 13.47
N GLN A 26 -6.85 5.70 13.85
CA GLN A 26 -7.00 6.79 14.81
C GLN A 26 -6.50 8.12 14.22
N GLY A 27 -7.00 9.25 14.72
CA GLY A 27 -6.52 10.59 14.40
C GLY A 27 -7.07 11.19 13.12
N ASP A 28 -8.35 10.97 12.80
CA ASP A 28 -9.03 11.59 11.64
C ASP A 28 -8.32 11.39 10.29
N ILE A 29 -7.75 10.19 10.09
CA ILE A 29 -7.11 9.85 8.83
C ILE A 29 -8.19 9.77 7.74
N PRO A 30 -8.08 10.56 6.64
CA PRO A 30 -9.05 10.50 5.55
C PRO A 30 -9.10 9.13 4.88
N LEU A 31 -10.32 8.62 4.66
CA LEU A 31 -10.57 7.40 3.91
C LEU A 31 -11.14 7.76 2.54
N VAL A 32 -10.53 7.28 1.47
CA VAL A 32 -10.93 7.58 0.09
C VAL A 32 -11.12 6.32 -0.73
N ARG A 33 -11.83 6.42 -1.87
CA ARG A 33 -11.87 5.35 -2.88
C ARG A 33 -10.97 5.71 -4.04
N LYS A 34 -10.18 4.74 -4.51
CA LYS A 34 -9.38 4.89 -5.73
C LYS A 34 -9.57 3.69 -6.64
N THR A 35 -9.74 3.95 -7.92
CA THR A 35 -9.83 2.91 -8.96
C THR A 35 -8.58 2.99 -9.84
N GLN A 36 -8.01 1.83 -10.12
CA GLN A 36 -6.89 1.71 -11.04
C GLN A 36 -7.33 2.11 -12.45
N VAL A 37 -6.54 2.95 -13.09
CA VAL A 37 -6.67 3.28 -14.51
C VAL A 37 -5.68 2.42 -15.27
N VAL A 38 -6.15 1.70 -16.27
CA VAL A 38 -5.32 0.83 -17.10
C VAL A 38 -5.33 1.29 -18.56
N SER A 39 -4.32 0.89 -19.31
CA SER A 39 -4.27 1.05 -20.77
C SER A 39 -5.29 0.13 -21.45
N GLU A 40 -5.48 0.29 -22.76
CA GLU A 40 -6.26 -0.65 -23.60
C GLU A 40 -5.75 -2.09 -23.55
N HIS A 41 -4.53 -2.29 -23.07
CA HIS A 41 -3.89 -3.59 -22.91
C HIS A 41 -3.90 -4.12 -21.47
N GLY A 42 -4.57 -3.42 -20.55
CA GLY A 42 -4.66 -3.82 -19.13
C GLY A 42 -3.45 -3.42 -18.29
N GLU A 43 -2.53 -2.63 -18.82
CA GLU A 43 -1.34 -2.17 -18.08
C GLU A 43 -1.71 -1.04 -17.11
N PRO A 44 -1.32 -1.09 -15.83
CA PRO A 44 -1.66 -0.07 -14.87
C PRO A 44 -0.93 1.24 -15.16
N LEU A 45 -1.69 2.33 -15.25
CA LEU A 45 -1.19 3.67 -15.57
C LEU A 45 -1.16 4.58 -14.36
N THR A 46 -2.24 4.62 -13.58
CA THR A 46 -2.40 5.49 -12.42
C THR A 46 -3.59 5.06 -11.56
N TRP A 47 -3.85 5.85 -10.51
CA TRP A 47 -5.01 5.69 -9.64
C TRP A 47 -5.91 6.93 -9.74
N LYS A 48 -7.17 6.72 -10.07
CA LYS A 48 -8.19 7.77 -10.07
C LYS A 48 -8.91 7.80 -8.72
N LYS A 49 -8.93 8.96 -8.07
CA LYS A 49 -9.74 9.18 -6.86
C LYS A 49 -11.22 9.29 -7.26
N GLU A 50 -12.06 8.40 -6.70
CA GLU A 50 -13.50 8.40 -6.98
C GLU A 50 -14.28 9.22 -5.94
N GLY A 51 -13.77 9.31 -4.71
CA GLY A 51 -14.45 10.07 -3.66
C GLY A 51 -13.85 9.84 -2.28
N THR A 52 -14.47 10.49 -1.30
CA THR A 52 -14.13 10.35 0.13
C THR A 52 -15.23 9.56 0.81
N ILE A 53 -14.82 8.63 1.67
CA ILE A 53 -15.72 7.86 2.53
C ILE A 53 -15.81 8.61 3.85
N LYS A 54 -17.03 8.88 4.32
CA LYS A 54 -17.24 9.56 5.60
C LYS A 54 -16.81 8.64 6.74
N THR A 55 -15.96 9.15 7.62
CA THR A 55 -15.48 8.48 8.82
C THR A 55 -15.67 9.37 10.04
N SER A 56 -15.51 8.80 11.23
CA SER A 56 -15.31 9.52 12.50
C SER A 56 -13.83 9.44 12.90
N GLY A 57 -13.41 10.16 13.94
CA GLY A 57 -12.02 10.27 14.40
C GLY A 57 -11.28 8.95 14.61
N THR A 58 -12.03 7.88 14.94
CA THR A 58 -11.55 6.50 15.05
C THR A 58 -12.51 5.58 14.32
N TYR A 59 -11.99 4.66 13.52
CA TYR A 59 -12.78 3.67 12.80
C TYR A 59 -11.98 2.37 12.55
N ASP A 60 -12.71 1.27 12.36
CA ASP A 60 -12.12 -0.05 12.17
C ASP A 60 -12.34 -0.52 10.71
N LEU A 61 -11.23 -0.89 10.03
CA LEU A 61 -11.25 -1.41 8.66
C LEU A 61 -11.15 -2.93 8.66
N CYS A 62 -11.90 -3.56 7.78
CA CYS A 62 -11.91 -5.01 7.61
C CYS A 62 -10.54 -5.53 7.18
N ARG A 63 -10.10 -6.61 7.83
CA ARG A 63 -8.85 -7.32 7.57
C ARG A 63 -9.07 -8.76 7.13
N CYS A 64 -10.23 -9.36 7.48
CA CYS A 64 -10.57 -10.74 7.17
C CYS A 64 -11.17 -10.94 5.76
N GLY A 65 -11.65 -9.87 5.13
CA GLY A 65 -12.28 -9.92 3.81
C GLY A 65 -13.70 -10.48 3.78
N GLN A 66 -14.35 -10.66 4.95
CA GLN A 66 -15.68 -11.27 5.08
C GLN A 66 -16.75 -10.30 5.56
N SER A 67 -16.40 -9.03 5.80
CA SER A 67 -17.37 -8.02 6.22
C SER A 67 -18.43 -7.77 5.14
N SER A 68 -19.69 -7.66 5.55
CA SER A 68 -20.80 -7.19 4.71
C SER A 68 -20.84 -5.66 4.56
N GLU A 69 -20.10 -4.94 5.41
CA GLU A 69 -20.03 -3.48 5.49
C GLU A 69 -18.71 -2.90 4.95
N MET A 70 -18.12 -3.56 3.95
CA MET A 70 -16.81 -3.14 3.40
C MET A 70 -16.75 -1.65 3.04
N PRO A 71 -15.70 -0.92 3.42
CA PRO A 71 -14.43 -1.41 3.95
C PRO A 71 -14.38 -1.53 5.47
N PHE A 72 -15.45 -1.26 6.18
CA PHE A 72 -15.48 -1.27 7.63
C PHE A 72 -15.60 -2.68 8.21
N CYS A 73 -15.13 -2.85 9.44
CA CYS A 73 -15.30 -4.09 10.17
C CYS A 73 -16.71 -4.15 10.78
N ASP A 74 -17.41 -5.25 10.54
CA ASP A 74 -18.70 -5.60 11.11
C ASP A 74 -18.62 -6.77 12.09
N MET A 75 -17.41 -7.13 12.52
CA MET A 75 -17.08 -8.24 13.41
C MET A 75 -17.17 -9.64 12.77
N ALA A 76 -17.43 -9.77 11.46
CA ALA A 76 -17.50 -11.06 10.78
C ALA A 76 -16.26 -11.96 10.99
N HIS A 77 -15.09 -11.35 11.32
CA HIS A 77 -13.90 -12.11 11.64
C HIS A 77 -14.03 -13.03 12.89
N LEU A 78 -15.04 -12.83 13.73
CA LEU A 78 -15.33 -13.69 14.88
C LEU A 78 -16.11 -14.95 14.48
N ASP A 79 -16.83 -14.90 13.34
CA ASP A 79 -17.69 -15.98 12.86
C ASP A 79 -16.98 -16.86 11.80
N VAL A 80 -15.80 -16.44 11.37
CA VAL A 80 -14.98 -17.18 10.40
C VAL A 80 -13.63 -17.52 11.03
N ASP A 81 -12.98 -18.56 10.54
CA ASP A 81 -11.64 -18.96 11.00
C ASP A 81 -10.56 -18.01 10.40
N PHE A 82 -10.58 -16.76 10.86
CA PHE A 82 -9.64 -15.75 10.40
C PHE A 82 -8.32 -15.83 11.16
N ASP A 83 -7.30 -16.36 10.49
CA ASP A 83 -5.92 -16.25 10.97
C ASP A 83 -5.34 -14.88 10.63
N GLY A 84 -5.28 -14.02 11.62
CA GLY A 84 -4.70 -12.68 11.55
C GLY A 84 -3.22 -12.62 11.97
N THR A 85 -2.53 -13.76 12.10
CA THR A 85 -1.10 -13.80 12.49
C THR A 85 -0.26 -12.91 11.57
N GLU A 86 0.54 -12.06 12.16
CA GLU A 86 1.44 -11.16 11.45
C GLU A 86 2.72 -11.90 11.08
N THR A 87 2.98 -12.02 9.79
CA THR A 87 4.10 -12.78 9.21
C THR A 87 5.02 -11.92 8.37
N ALA A 88 4.71 -10.62 8.21
CA ALA A 88 5.55 -9.68 7.49
C ALA A 88 6.93 -9.55 8.16
N ASP A 89 7.98 -9.46 7.36
CA ASP A 89 9.33 -9.18 7.83
C ASP A 89 9.38 -7.78 8.46
N THR A 90 9.84 -7.71 9.70
CA THR A 90 9.88 -6.47 10.50
C THR A 90 11.25 -5.78 10.47
N ARG A 91 12.25 -6.36 9.81
CA ARG A 91 13.55 -5.71 9.65
C ARG A 91 13.40 -4.43 8.81
N PRO A 92 14.28 -3.44 8.99
CA PRO A 92 14.29 -2.24 8.13
C PRO A 92 14.42 -2.58 6.64
N THR A 93 13.76 -1.82 5.78
CA THR A 93 13.85 -1.96 4.32
C THR A 93 15.30 -1.96 3.82
N ALA A 94 16.17 -1.14 4.42
CA ALA A 94 17.58 -1.07 4.06
C ALA A 94 18.35 -2.39 4.18
N GLU A 95 17.87 -3.32 5.02
CA GLU A 95 18.47 -4.64 5.22
C GLU A 95 17.93 -5.71 4.24
N ARG A 96 16.80 -5.41 3.58
CA ARG A 96 16.05 -6.37 2.73
C ARG A 96 16.11 -6.04 1.26
N GLN A 97 16.36 -4.77 0.94
CA GLN A 97 16.36 -4.30 -0.45
C GLN A 97 17.62 -4.75 -1.20
N VAL A 98 17.44 -4.99 -2.48
CA VAL A 98 18.54 -5.22 -3.43
C VAL A 98 18.70 -4.00 -4.32
N THR A 99 19.94 -3.67 -4.68
CA THR A 99 20.28 -2.60 -5.61
C THR A 99 20.48 -3.17 -7.01
N PHE A 100 19.87 -2.55 -8.01
CA PHE A 100 20.06 -2.93 -9.41
C PHE A 100 21.33 -2.29 -9.96
N ALA A 101 22.18 -3.10 -10.60
CA ALA A 101 23.41 -2.66 -11.21
C ALA A 101 23.17 -1.95 -12.56
N GLY A 102 24.13 -1.13 -12.99
CA GLY A 102 24.17 -0.52 -14.33
C GLY A 102 23.42 0.79 -14.47
N GLY A 103 22.79 1.31 -13.40
CA GLY A 103 22.13 2.62 -13.43
C GLY A 103 23.13 3.76 -13.63
N ALA A 104 22.77 4.73 -14.49
CA ALA A 104 23.51 5.96 -14.69
C ALA A 104 22.65 7.16 -14.19
N HIS A 105 23.22 7.94 -13.28
CA HIS A 105 22.55 9.09 -12.63
C HIS A 105 21.29 8.72 -11.83
N ILE A 106 21.15 7.46 -11.45
CA ILE A 106 20.09 6.94 -10.61
C ILE A 106 20.55 5.62 -9.98
N VAL A 107 20.18 5.40 -8.74
CA VAL A 107 20.34 4.10 -8.04
C VAL A 107 18.95 3.60 -7.72
N VAL A 108 18.57 2.47 -8.27
CA VAL A 108 17.24 1.85 -8.04
C VAL A 108 17.39 0.67 -7.11
N ARG A 109 16.50 0.59 -6.12
CA ARG A 109 16.46 -0.49 -5.12
C ARG A 109 15.09 -1.13 -5.10
N ARG A 110 15.02 -2.39 -4.68
CA ARG A 110 13.76 -3.11 -4.52
C ARG A 110 13.77 -3.95 -3.26
N ASP A 111 12.73 -3.80 -2.46
CA ASP A 111 12.36 -4.72 -1.38
C ASP A 111 11.23 -5.63 -1.86
N TYR A 112 11.57 -6.88 -2.17
CA TYR A 112 10.60 -7.87 -2.66
C TYR A 112 9.59 -8.28 -1.59
N SER A 113 9.94 -8.16 -0.30
CA SER A 113 9.11 -8.62 0.81
C SER A 113 7.85 -7.78 1.05
N VAL A 114 7.76 -6.60 0.43
CA VAL A 114 6.58 -5.71 0.50
C VAL A 114 5.86 -5.57 -0.84
N CYS A 115 6.25 -6.37 -1.84
CA CYS A 115 5.66 -6.29 -3.17
C CYS A 115 4.24 -6.86 -3.17
N MET A 116 3.26 -6.07 -3.65
CA MET A 116 1.87 -6.49 -3.81
C MET A 116 1.51 -6.85 -5.27
N GLU A 117 2.49 -6.97 -6.14
CA GLU A 117 2.34 -7.35 -7.56
C GLU A 117 1.39 -6.43 -8.37
N SER A 118 1.37 -5.13 -8.05
CA SER A 118 0.46 -4.16 -8.68
C SER A 118 0.68 -3.92 -10.19
N GLY A 119 1.81 -4.36 -10.73
CA GLY A 119 2.13 -4.25 -12.15
C GLY A 119 2.65 -2.89 -12.62
N PHE A 120 2.73 -1.86 -11.77
CA PHE A 120 3.24 -0.54 -12.16
C PHE A 120 4.73 -0.50 -12.52
N CYS A 121 5.48 -1.55 -12.20
CA CYS A 121 6.92 -1.68 -12.45
C CYS A 121 7.27 -2.23 -13.83
N GLY A 122 6.28 -2.51 -14.68
CA GLY A 122 6.49 -3.06 -16.02
C GLY A 122 5.32 -2.83 -16.95
N ASN A 123 5.54 -3.16 -18.20
CA ASN A 123 4.53 -3.23 -19.25
C ASN A 123 4.83 -4.46 -20.14
N ARG A 124 4.08 -4.62 -21.23
CA ARG A 124 4.23 -5.75 -22.14
C ARG A 124 5.60 -5.85 -22.83
N VAL A 125 6.36 -4.77 -22.84
CA VAL A 125 7.63 -4.67 -23.59
C VAL A 125 8.83 -4.69 -22.66
N THR A 126 8.74 -3.98 -21.52
CA THR A 126 9.87 -3.76 -20.62
C THR A 126 9.41 -3.65 -19.15
N ASP A 127 10.38 -3.65 -18.27
CA ASP A 127 10.21 -3.44 -16.84
C ASP A 127 11.36 -2.60 -16.28
N ILE A 128 11.22 -2.12 -15.03
CA ILE A 128 12.26 -1.31 -14.38
C ILE A 128 13.62 -1.99 -14.41
N GLU A 129 13.68 -3.29 -14.13
CA GLU A 129 14.96 -4.03 -14.03
C GLU A 129 15.72 -4.04 -15.35
N LYS A 130 15.02 -4.19 -16.48
CA LYS A 130 15.61 -4.11 -17.83
C LYS A 130 15.98 -2.69 -18.22
N MET A 131 15.26 -1.69 -17.73
CA MET A 131 15.50 -0.28 -18.07
C MET A 131 16.64 0.35 -17.27
N VAL A 132 16.94 -0.12 -16.06
CA VAL A 132 17.99 0.47 -15.21
C VAL A 132 19.34 0.60 -15.92
N PRO A 133 19.87 -0.39 -16.66
CA PRO A 133 21.14 -0.25 -17.38
C PRO A 133 21.14 0.83 -18.48
N GLU A 134 19.96 1.24 -18.96
CA GLU A 134 19.79 2.20 -20.05
C GLU A 134 19.53 3.63 -19.55
N THR A 135 19.59 3.87 -18.23
CA THR A 135 19.25 5.17 -17.60
C THR A 135 20.26 6.29 -17.86
N ALA A 136 21.35 6.04 -18.62
CA ALA A 136 22.15 7.11 -19.23
C ALA A 136 21.28 7.99 -20.16
N ASP A 137 20.30 7.39 -20.83
CA ASP A 137 19.25 8.12 -21.53
C ASP A 137 18.30 8.79 -20.52
N ALA A 138 18.13 10.11 -20.68
CA ALA A 138 17.31 10.91 -19.78
C ALA A 138 15.81 10.54 -19.85
N GLN A 139 15.30 10.08 -21.00
CA GLN A 139 13.91 9.66 -21.16
C GLN A 139 13.66 8.34 -20.47
N VAL A 140 14.56 7.36 -20.63
CA VAL A 140 14.51 6.05 -19.94
C VAL A 140 14.57 6.28 -18.44
N ARG A 141 15.50 7.13 -17.96
CA ARG A 141 15.63 7.47 -16.56
C ARG A 141 14.35 8.08 -15.99
N ALA A 142 13.75 9.04 -16.70
CA ALA A 142 12.47 9.65 -16.28
C ALA A 142 11.33 8.63 -16.22
N GLN A 143 11.28 7.67 -17.15
CA GLN A 143 10.28 6.59 -17.12
C GLN A 143 10.48 5.68 -15.92
N VAL A 144 11.73 5.27 -15.61
CA VAL A 144 12.04 4.46 -14.42
C VAL A 144 11.59 5.18 -13.15
N MET A 145 11.93 6.47 -12.99
CA MET A 145 11.51 7.28 -11.85
C MET A 145 9.97 7.30 -11.71
N ALA A 146 9.27 7.58 -12.81
CA ALA A 146 7.80 7.61 -12.81
C ALA A 146 7.17 6.24 -12.50
N MET A 147 7.77 5.13 -12.93
CA MET A 147 7.31 3.78 -12.59
C MET A 147 7.54 3.46 -11.11
N VAL A 148 8.70 3.83 -10.56
CA VAL A 148 9.01 3.68 -9.14
C VAL A 148 8.01 4.46 -8.29
N GLU A 149 7.75 5.74 -8.62
CA GLU A 149 6.83 6.60 -7.87
C GLU A 149 5.38 6.10 -7.87
N ARG A 150 4.97 5.34 -8.89
CA ARG A 150 3.64 4.73 -8.99
C ARG A 150 3.48 3.44 -8.21
N CYS A 151 4.57 2.82 -7.74
CA CYS A 151 4.49 1.57 -6.97
C CYS A 151 3.74 1.81 -5.64
N PRO A 152 2.54 1.25 -5.43
CA PRO A 152 1.73 1.60 -4.27
C PRO A 152 2.28 1.07 -2.95
N SER A 153 3.03 -0.02 -2.97
CA SER A 153 3.65 -0.59 -1.75
C SER A 153 5.02 0.04 -1.43
N GLY A 154 5.59 0.87 -2.33
CA GLY A 154 6.95 1.37 -2.17
C GLY A 154 8.01 0.25 -2.22
N SER A 155 7.70 -0.89 -2.85
CA SER A 155 8.68 -1.96 -3.06
C SER A 155 9.91 -1.47 -3.82
N TYR A 156 9.72 -0.60 -4.82
CA TYR A 156 10.80 0.10 -5.49
C TYR A 156 11.03 1.47 -4.88
N THR A 157 12.32 1.82 -4.72
CA THR A 157 12.79 3.17 -4.33
C THR A 157 13.95 3.58 -5.24
N TYR A 158 14.28 4.86 -5.28
CA TYR A 158 15.45 5.36 -5.99
C TYR A 158 16.10 6.55 -5.30
N SER A 159 17.41 6.72 -5.54
CA SER A 159 18.17 7.95 -5.26
C SER A 159 18.92 8.39 -6.51
N LEU A 160 19.36 9.65 -6.57
CA LEU A 160 20.10 10.17 -7.75
C LEU A 160 21.59 9.80 -7.72
N GLU A 161 22.09 9.42 -6.54
CA GLU A 161 23.49 9.03 -6.33
C GLU A 161 23.59 7.89 -5.33
N GLU A 162 24.69 7.19 -5.35
CA GLU A 162 24.98 6.14 -4.38
C GLU A 162 25.12 6.71 -2.97
N GLY A 163 24.45 6.07 -1.99
CA GLY A 163 24.39 6.57 -0.60
C GLY A 163 23.48 7.78 -0.40
N GLY A 164 22.87 8.32 -1.46
CA GLY A 164 21.88 9.36 -1.36
C GLY A 164 20.56 8.87 -0.73
N ALA A 165 19.81 9.80 -0.13
CA ALA A 165 18.48 9.49 0.41
C ALA A 165 17.52 9.07 -0.72
N ASP A 166 16.64 8.12 -0.42
CA ASP A 166 15.58 7.71 -1.35
C ASP A 166 14.62 8.88 -1.61
N ILE A 167 14.29 9.05 -2.88
CA ILE A 167 13.31 10.05 -3.34
C ILE A 167 11.95 9.38 -3.37
N GLU A 168 11.01 9.98 -2.66
CA GLU A 168 9.63 9.51 -2.54
C GLU A 168 8.66 10.58 -3.10
N PRO A 169 7.55 10.15 -3.71
CA PRO A 169 6.53 11.09 -4.17
C PRO A 169 5.87 11.81 -2.98
N ASP A 170 5.44 13.06 -3.19
CA ASP A 170 4.64 13.80 -2.22
C ASP A 170 3.21 13.23 -2.21
N LEU A 171 2.89 12.47 -1.17
CA LEU A 171 1.61 11.78 -1.02
C LEU A 171 0.89 12.28 0.25
N PRO A 172 -0.41 12.59 0.14
CA PRO A 172 -1.20 13.03 1.30
C PRO A 172 -1.34 11.90 2.32
N GLN A 173 -1.47 12.26 3.60
CA GLN A 173 -1.83 11.33 4.66
C GLN A 173 -3.28 10.88 4.47
N GLN A 174 -3.46 9.64 3.98
CA GLN A 174 -4.78 9.04 3.76
C GLN A 174 -4.69 7.53 3.64
N ILE A 175 -5.83 6.88 3.74
CA ILE A 175 -6.01 5.48 3.38
C ILE A 175 -6.93 5.43 2.16
N ALA A 176 -6.51 4.73 1.11
CA ALA A 176 -7.36 4.49 -0.05
C ALA A 176 -7.83 3.03 -0.07
N VAL A 177 -9.15 2.84 -0.14
CA VAL A 177 -9.76 1.57 -0.52
C VAL A 177 -9.62 1.46 -2.02
N THR A 178 -8.84 0.48 -2.50
CA THR A 178 -8.54 0.38 -3.92
C THR A 178 -9.45 -0.60 -4.65
N THR A 179 -9.74 -0.27 -5.91
CA THR A 179 -10.33 -1.19 -6.89
C THR A 179 -9.32 -1.38 -8.00
N GLU A 180 -8.95 -2.61 -8.27
CA GLU A 180 -8.04 -2.97 -9.34
C GLU A 180 -8.81 -3.46 -10.56
N ILE A 181 -8.27 -3.22 -11.75
CA ILE A 181 -8.89 -3.61 -13.02
C ILE A 181 -8.12 -4.81 -13.58
N THR A 182 -8.81 -5.91 -13.77
CA THR A 182 -8.29 -7.14 -14.37
C THR A 182 -8.97 -7.42 -15.71
N SER A 183 -8.51 -8.44 -16.45
CA SER A 183 -9.17 -8.92 -17.67
C SER A 183 -10.62 -9.34 -17.43
N ASP A 184 -10.92 -9.81 -16.22
CA ASP A 184 -12.24 -10.34 -15.84
C ASP A 184 -13.13 -9.26 -15.20
N GLY A 185 -12.64 -8.01 -15.16
CA GLY A 185 -13.34 -6.86 -14.60
C GLY A 185 -12.70 -6.31 -13.32
N PRO A 186 -13.42 -5.40 -12.63
CA PRO A 186 -12.93 -4.78 -11.41
C PRO A 186 -12.97 -5.74 -10.22
N ILE A 187 -11.90 -5.73 -9.42
CA ILE A 187 -11.80 -6.50 -8.17
C ILE A 187 -11.47 -5.58 -7.00
N ALA A 188 -11.85 -6.00 -5.79
CA ALA A 188 -11.44 -5.33 -4.57
C ALA A 188 -9.93 -5.51 -4.37
N GLY A 189 -9.21 -4.40 -4.22
CA GLY A 189 -7.78 -4.39 -3.99
C GLY A 189 -7.41 -4.24 -2.50
N SER A 190 -6.17 -3.87 -2.25
CA SER A 190 -5.64 -3.61 -0.92
C SER A 190 -6.11 -2.27 -0.33
N LEU A 191 -5.83 -2.05 0.95
CA LEU A 191 -5.84 -0.71 1.54
C LEU A 191 -4.49 -0.05 1.27
N TRP A 192 -4.49 1.04 0.52
CA TRP A 192 -3.28 1.79 0.22
C TRP A 192 -3.12 2.96 1.20
N VAL A 193 -2.15 2.84 2.09
CA VAL A 193 -1.80 3.82 3.11
C VAL A 193 -0.69 4.71 2.59
N THR A 194 -0.84 6.04 2.69
CA THR A 194 0.13 7.01 2.19
C THR A 194 0.41 8.11 3.22
N GLY A 195 1.55 8.83 3.05
CA GLY A 195 1.91 10.01 3.81
C GLY A 195 2.48 9.70 5.19
N ASN A 196 3.30 8.67 5.31
CA ASN A 196 4.05 8.34 6.53
C ASN A 196 3.16 8.11 7.76
N ILE A 197 2.02 7.43 7.59
CA ILE A 197 1.15 7.06 8.70
C ILE A 197 1.79 5.89 9.46
N PRO A 198 2.08 6.01 10.77
CA PRO A 198 2.60 4.92 11.57
C PRO A 198 1.65 3.72 11.62
N ILE A 199 2.20 2.53 11.53
CA ILE A 199 1.47 1.27 11.69
C ILE A 199 2.08 0.52 12.86
N GLU A 200 1.26 0.22 13.85
CA GLU A 200 1.64 -0.51 15.05
C GLU A 200 1.09 -1.93 14.99
N ARG A 201 1.93 -2.88 15.30
CA ARG A 201 1.63 -4.31 15.32
C ARG A 201 0.72 -4.67 16.50
N ALA A 202 0.11 -5.84 16.44
CA ALA A 202 -0.72 -6.36 17.54
C ALA A 202 0.05 -6.56 18.85
N ASP A 203 1.37 -6.70 18.80
CA ASP A 203 2.24 -6.79 19.98
C ASP A 203 2.70 -5.40 20.48
N GLY A 204 2.21 -4.32 19.90
CA GLY A 204 2.55 -2.94 20.27
C GLY A 204 3.87 -2.42 19.69
N GLN A 205 4.58 -3.23 18.89
CA GLN A 205 5.81 -2.77 18.23
C GLN A 205 5.48 -2.09 16.90
N PRO A 206 6.17 -1.02 16.51
CA PRO A 206 5.93 -0.35 15.23
C PRO A 206 6.49 -1.17 14.06
N PHE A 207 5.80 -1.13 12.92
CA PHE A 207 6.45 -1.36 11.63
C PHE A 207 7.29 -0.14 11.24
N GLU A 208 8.26 -0.34 10.36
CA GLU A 208 8.98 0.77 9.74
C GLU A 208 7.97 1.73 9.09
N THR A 209 8.01 3.01 9.49
CA THR A 209 7.15 4.03 8.90
C THR A 209 7.56 4.28 7.45
N ARG A 210 6.62 4.14 6.52
CA ARG A 210 6.84 4.25 5.08
C ARG A 210 5.92 5.30 4.49
N ASN A 211 6.41 6.01 3.47
CA ASN A 211 5.60 6.97 2.73
C ASN A 211 4.37 6.32 2.07
N ARG A 212 4.50 5.05 1.70
CA ARG A 212 3.44 4.26 1.07
C ARG A 212 3.59 2.79 1.42
N VAL A 213 2.47 2.18 1.76
CA VAL A 213 2.38 0.76 2.11
C VAL A 213 1.00 0.24 1.75
N THR A 214 0.89 -1.05 1.47
CA THR A 214 -0.38 -1.69 1.16
C THR A 214 -0.71 -2.74 2.20
N LEU A 215 -1.89 -2.63 2.81
CA LEU A 215 -2.39 -3.56 3.82
C LEU A 215 -3.39 -4.54 3.22
N CYS A 216 -3.36 -5.76 3.68
CA CYS A 216 -4.27 -6.82 3.26
C CYS A 216 -5.69 -6.53 3.75
N SER A 217 -6.67 -6.53 2.85
CA SER A 217 -8.10 -6.40 3.15
C SER A 217 -8.91 -7.67 2.87
N CYS A 218 -8.29 -8.68 2.22
CA CYS A 218 -8.96 -9.91 1.82
C CYS A 218 -8.74 -11.09 2.80
N GLY A 219 -7.84 -10.94 3.78
CA GLY A 219 -7.51 -11.97 4.76
C GLY A 219 -6.54 -13.06 4.29
N LEU A 220 -6.18 -13.10 2.99
CA LEU A 220 -5.48 -14.23 2.38
C LEU A 220 -3.96 -14.02 2.20
N SER A 221 -3.44 -12.82 2.47
CA SER A 221 -2.02 -12.53 2.33
C SER A 221 -1.16 -13.47 3.18
N LYS A 222 -0.01 -13.87 2.64
CA LYS A 222 1.01 -14.68 3.32
C LYS A 222 2.00 -13.82 4.13
N ILE A 223 1.97 -12.50 3.94
CA ILE A 223 2.82 -11.51 4.62
C ILE A 223 1.97 -10.51 5.42
N LYS A 224 0.92 -10.99 6.11
CA LYS A 224 0.06 -10.13 6.92
C LYS A 224 0.86 -9.30 7.94
N PRO A 225 0.51 -8.03 8.17
CA PRO A 225 -0.66 -7.31 7.68
C PRO A 225 -0.49 -6.75 6.27
N LEU A 226 0.68 -6.86 5.65
CA LEU A 226 0.95 -6.34 4.31
C LEU A 226 0.20 -7.15 3.24
N CYS A 227 -0.02 -6.54 2.09
CA CYS A 227 -0.63 -7.18 0.93
C CYS A 227 0.45 -7.79 0.04
N ASP A 228 0.29 -9.04 -0.38
CA ASP A 228 1.17 -9.77 -1.31
C ASP A 228 0.54 -9.98 -2.70
N GLY A 229 -0.63 -9.40 -2.97
CA GLY A 229 -1.34 -9.58 -4.25
C GLY A 229 -2.21 -10.84 -4.33
N THR A 230 -2.25 -11.70 -3.30
CA THR A 230 -3.04 -12.95 -3.30
C THR A 230 -4.53 -12.71 -3.62
N HIS A 231 -5.09 -11.54 -3.31
CA HIS A 231 -6.48 -11.19 -3.62
C HIS A 231 -6.83 -11.31 -5.13
N ARG A 232 -5.85 -11.12 -6.03
CA ARG A 232 -6.05 -11.27 -7.49
C ARG A 232 -6.29 -12.71 -7.89
N VAL A 233 -5.47 -13.62 -7.36
CA VAL A 233 -5.63 -15.06 -7.62
C VAL A 233 -6.95 -15.56 -7.03
N ALA A 234 -7.30 -15.11 -5.82
CA ALA A 234 -8.56 -15.49 -5.18
C ALA A 234 -9.79 -14.93 -5.90
N ALA A 235 -9.69 -13.77 -6.55
CA ALA A 235 -10.78 -13.24 -7.38
C ALA A 235 -10.99 -14.07 -8.65
N GLN A 236 -9.91 -14.47 -9.33
CA GLN A 236 -9.96 -15.32 -10.52
C GLN A 236 -10.56 -16.71 -10.25
N ALA A 237 -10.33 -17.27 -9.07
CA ALA A 237 -10.87 -18.59 -8.70
C ALA A 237 -12.39 -18.60 -8.44
N LYS A 238 -13.05 -17.42 -8.41
CA LYS A 238 -14.51 -17.28 -8.21
C LYS A 238 -15.30 -17.19 -9.52
N HIS A 239 -14.61 -17.13 -10.65
CA HIS A 239 -15.18 -17.11 -12.01
C HIS A 239 -14.85 -18.40 -12.73
#